data_082e1e79bc80ca71381c584baf8c5951
#
_entry.id   082e1e79bc80ca71381c584baf8c5951
#
_cell.length_a   1.000
_cell.length_b   1.000
_cell.length_c   1.000
_cell.angle_alpha   90.00
_cell.angle_beta   90.00
_cell.angle_gamma   90.00
#
_symmetry.space_group_name_H-M   'P 1'
#
loop_
_entity.id
_entity.type
_entity.pdbx_description
1 polymer ?
#
loop_
_entity_poly.entity_id
_entity_poly.type
_entity_poly.pdbx_seq_one_letter_code
_entity_poly.pdbx_strand_id
1 'polypeptide(L)'
;VNANSPHLAVRHGRVDGITGDVDVLEDGRSALWLAVYLDRRDCVEALLAAGADPWRPMMSGWSPGRLAAAGPHADLFPGGPGLTGAEAAAVAEAPRLRAALQDDDYVDEGGSLACVSGIDVAEAVRRLGATTLEGDHEDDEEVDVVGATDVPGGCVLHQPWGYAAQMPGVTRPLSAGTTCYGVYANPKSGNQGSITRDGEVVGSDLHPGGEPLEREPADLVLLSYLYRHDATAYACAYAGLRPTDARAVTGPPDAWLRLPRTDHRT
;
A
#
# COMPACT_ATOMS: atom_id res chain seq x y z
N VAL A 1 13.05 -4.76 -23.49
CA VAL A 1 11.88 -5.64 -23.34
C VAL A 1 11.63 -6.29 -24.68
N ASN A 2 11.68 -7.63 -24.74
CA ASN A 2 11.50 -8.38 -25.96
C ASN A 2 9.99 -8.31 -26.34
N ALA A 3 9.64 -7.84 -27.53
CA ALA A 3 8.26 -7.62 -27.94
C ALA A 3 7.35 -8.88 -27.90
N ASN A 4 7.93 -10.06 -27.68
CA ASN A 4 7.28 -11.36 -27.57
C ASN A 4 7.54 -12.05 -26.22
N SER A 5 7.79 -11.29 -25.14
CA SER A 5 7.99 -11.86 -23.81
C SER A 5 6.65 -12.36 -23.24
N PRO A 6 6.61 -13.55 -22.58
CA PRO A 6 5.41 -14.00 -21.86
C PRO A 6 4.92 -12.98 -20.82
N HIS A 7 5.81 -12.22 -20.18
CA HIS A 7 5.46 -11.15 -19.24
C HIS A 7 4.66 -10.03 -19.91
N LEU A 8 5.08 -9.60 -21.11
CA LEU A 8 4.33 -8.58 -21.85
C LEU A 8 2.94 -9.07 -22.25
N ALA A 9 2.82 -10.35 -22.66
CA ALA A 9 1.54 -10.96 -22.94
C ALA A 9 0.62 -10.95 -21.73
N VAL A 10 1.14 -11.32 -20.55
CA VAL A 10 0.42 -11.28 -19.27
C VAL A 10 -0.02 -9.86 -18.90
N ARG A 11 0.87 -8.87 -19.02
CA ARG A 11 0.51 -7.45 -18.73
C ARG A 11 -0.65 -6.96 -19.57
N HIS A 12 -0.76 -7.43 -20.81
CA HIS A 12 -1.85 -7.11 -21.72
C HIS A 12 -3.05 -8.08 -21.66
N GLY A 13 -3.01 -9.10 -20.79
CA GLY A 13 -4.06 -10.11 -20.67
C GLY A 13 -4.24 -10.96 -21.94
N ARG A 14 -3.16 -11.19 -22.70
CA ARG A 14 -3.20 -11.92 -23.98
C ARG A 14 -2.63 -13.32 -23.82
N VAL A 15 -3.45 -14.33 -24.00
CA VAL A 15 -3.05 -15.73 -23.93
C VAL A 15 -2.25 -16.17 -25.16
N ASP A 16 -2.63 -15.69 -26.35
CA ASP A 16 -2.00 -16.00 -27.63
C ASP A 16 -0.55 -15.50 -27.77
N GLY A 17 -0.16 -14.56 -26.90
CA GLY A 17 1.21 -14.04 -26.81
C GLY A 17 2.16 -14.86 -25.91
N ILE A 18 1.67 -15.92 -25.25
CA ILE A 18 2.48 -16.77 -24.35
C ILE A 18 3.25 -17.77 -25.18
N THR A 19 4.49 -17.42 -25.53
CA THR A 19 5.39 -18.23 -26.38
C THR A 19 6.81 -18.21 -25.83
N GLY A 20 7.62 -19.24 -26.15
CA GLY A 20 9.02 -19.36 -25.75
C GLY A 20 9.20 -19.96 -24.36
N ASP A 21 10.27 -19.59 -23.67
CA ASP A 21 10.56 -20.06 -22.31
C ASP A 21 9.63 -19.36 -21.30
N VAL A 22 8.67 -20.12 -20.76
CA VAL A 22 7.64 -19.62 -19.82
C VAL A 22 8.20 -19.40 -18.40
N ASP A 23 9.38 -19.95 -18.10
CA ASP A 23 10.05 -19.83 -16.79
C ASP A 23 11.16 -18.78 -16.76
N VAL A 24 11.33 -18.01 -17.84
CA VAL A 24 12.25 -16.87 -17.85
C VAL A 24 11.84 -15.86 -16.77
N LEU A 25 12.85 -15.30 -16.08
CA LEU A 25 12.59 -14.27 -15.05
C LEU A 25 12.80 -12.88 -15.64
N GLU A 26 11.86 -11.98 -15.35
CA GLU A 26 12.00 -10.54 -15.53
C GLU A 26 11.77 -9.88 -14.16
N ASP A 27 12.71 -9.04 -13.71
CA ASP A 27 12.67 -8.40 -12.37
C ASP A 27 12.42 -9.39 -11.23
N GLY A 28 13.12 -10.55 -11.28
CA GLY A 28 13.07 -11.60 -10.25
C GLY A 28 11.83 -12.47 -10.23
N ARG A 29 10.90 -12.34 -11.18
CA ARG A 29 9.63 -13.07 -11.23
C ARG A 29 9.36 -13.71 -12.59
N SER A 30 8.65 -14.84 -12.60
CA SER A 30 8.19 -15.49 -13.82
C SER A 30 6.88 -14.86 -14.32
N ALA A 31 6.56 -15.14 -15.60
CA ALA A 31 5.27 -14.71 -16.16
C ALA A 31 4.07 -15.30 -15.39
N LEU A 32 4.20 -16.54 -14.87
CA LEU A 32 3.17 -17.16 -14.03
C LEU A 32 2.97 -16.40 -12.71
N TRP A 33 4.05 -15.99 -12.06
CA TRP A 33 3.97 -15.16 -10.85
C TRP A 33 3.24 -13.83 -11.13
N LEU A 34 3.60 -13.17 -12.23
CA LEU A 34 2.98 -11.93 -12.65
C LEU A 34 1.50 -12.10 -12.99
N ALA A 35 1.12 -13.22 -13.64
CA ALA A 35 -0.27 -13.51 -13.97
C ALA A 35 -1.13 -13.69 -12.71
N VAL A 36 -0.60 -14.36 -11.67
CA VAL A 36 -1.25 -14.47 -10.36
C VAL A 36 -1.37 -13.09 -9.71
N TYR A 37 -0.30 -12.30 -9.71
CA TYR A 37 -0.28 -10.97 -9.11
C TYR A 37 -1.31 -10.01 -9.75
N LEU A 38 -1.41 -10.03 -11.07
CA LEU A 38 -2.32 -9.18 -11.85
C LEU A 38 -3.75 -9.73 -11.98
N ASP A 39 -4.06 -10.85 -11.31
CA ASP A 39 -5.38 -11.48 -11.35
C ASP A 39 -5.83 -11.86 -12.78
N ARG A 40 -4.91 -12.46 -13.57
CA ARG A 40 -5.14 -12.86 -14.96
C ARG A 40 -5.36 -14.37 -15.07
N ARG A 41 -6.54 -14.85 -14.66
CA ARG A 41 -6.86 -16.29 -14.61
C ARG A 41 -6.54 -17.03 -15.90
N ASP A 42 -6.97 -16.49 -17.06
CA ASP A 42 -6.75 -17.13 -18.36
C ASP A 42 -5.26 -17.27 -18.67
N CYS A 43 -4.43 -16.27 -18.31
CA CYS A 43 -2.98 -16.36 -18.46
C CYS A 43 -2.36 -17.37 -17.49
N VAL A 44 -2.86 -17.47 -16.25
CA VAL A 44 -2.43 -18.49 -15.29
C VAL A 44 -2.67 -19.89 -15.85
N GLU A 45 -3.88 -20.17 -16.33
CA GLU A 45 -4.23 -21.47 -16.91
C GLU A 45 -3.37 -21.80 -18.14
N ALA A 46 -3.15 -20.84 -19.04
CA ALA A 46 -2.32 -21.02 -20.22
C ALA A 46 -0.85 -21.28 -19.89
N LEU A 47 -0.29 -20.55 -18.91
CA LEU A 47 1.10 -20.73 -18.47
C LEU A 47 1.30 -22.09 -17.79
N LEU A 48 0.36 -22.51 -16.94
CA LEU A 48 0.37 -23.85 -16.34
C LEU A 48 0.28 -24.95 -17.40
N ALA A 49 -0.59 -24.79 -18.41
CA ALA A 49 -0.71 -25.73 -19.53
C ALA A 49 0.57 -25.78 -20.39
N ALA A 50 1.30 -24.67 -20.48
CA ALA A 50 2.59 -24.58 -21.16
C ALA A 50 3.76 -25.14 -20.32
N GLY A 51 3.52 -25.59 -19.08
CA GLY A 51 4.50 -26.24 -18.22
C GLY A 51 5.30 -25.29 -17.33
N ALA A 52 4.82 -24.06 -17.09
CA ALA A 52 5.46 -23.14 -16.15
C ALA A 52 5.53 -23.73 -14.73
N ASP A 53 6.68 -23.56 -14.04
CA ASP A 53 6.88 -24.09 -12.68
C ASP A 53 6.13 -23.27 -11.64
N PRO A 54 5.05 -23.82 -11.03
CA PRO A 54 4.26 -23.10 -10.06
C PRO A 54 4.92 -22.95 -8.68
N TRP A 55 5.99 -23.71 -8.42
CA TRP A 55 6.59 -23.81 -7.08
C TRP A 55 8.01 -23.26 -7.00
N ARG A 56 8.57 -22.76 -8.09
CA ARG A 56 9.89 -22.13 -8.07
C ARG A 56 9.88 -20.93 -7.11
N PRO A 57 10.73 -20.93 -6.05
CA PRO A 57 10.81 -19.81 -5.13
C PRO A 57 11.36 -18.56 -5.83
N MET A 58 10.69 -17.42 -5.64
CA MET A 58 11.11 -16.10 -6.11
C MET A 58 10.51 -15.03 -5.18
N MET A 59 10.82 -13.77 -5.39
CA MET A 59 10.20 -12.67 -4.61
C MET A 59 10.18 -12.94 -3.08
N SER A 60 11.36 -13.14 -2.50
CA SER A 60 11.53 -13.47 -1.07
C SER A 60 10.80 -14.74 -0.61
N GLY A 61 10.75 -15.74 -1.49
CA GLY A 61 10.17 -17.07 -1.22
C GLY A 61 8.70 -17.23 -1.63
N TRP A 62 8.10 -16.20 -2.22
CA TRP A 62 6.77 -16.29 -2.80
C TRP A 62 6.82 -16.91 -4.20
N SER A 63 6.63 -18.23 -4.31
CA SER A 63 6.38 -18.88 -5.60
C SER A 63 4.99 -18.48 -6.15
N PRO A 64 4.76 -18.65 -7.48
CA PRO A 64 3.44 -18.38 -8.07
C PRO A 64 2.28 -19.06 -7.33
N GLY A 65 2.41 -20.36 -7.04
CA GLY A 65 1.38 -21.13 -6.35
C GLY A 65 1.19 -20.74 -4.88
N ARG A 66 2.27 -20.33 -4.19
CA ARG A 66 2.15 -19.82 -2.83
C ARG A 66 1.45 -18.46 -2.79
N LEU A 67 1.74 -17.57 -3.75
CA LEU A 67 1.05 -16.30 -3.89
C LEU A 67 -0.44 -16.50 -4.21
N ALA A 68 -0.75 -17.45 -5.10
CA ALA A 68 -2.12 -17.81 -5.45
C ALA A 68 -2.95 -18.28 -4.26
N ALA A 69 -2.32 -18.92 -3.24
CA ALA A 69 -2.99 -19.31 -2.01
C ALA A 69 -3.52 -18.12 -1.19
N ALA A 70 -2.97 -16.91 -1.41
CA ALA A 70 -3.45 -15.68 -0.80
C ALA A 70 -4.52 -14.95 -1.63
N GLY A 71 -4.97 -15.51 -2.76
CA GLY A 71 -5.86 -14.85 -3.70
C GLY A 71 -6.90 -15.78 -4.33
N PRO A 72 -7.57 -15.33 -5.40
CA PRO A 72 -8.71 -16.04 -6.00
C PRO A 72 -8.33 -17.26 -6.83
N HIS A 73 -7.03 -17.51 -7.07
CA HIS A 73 -6.56 -18.59 -7.96
C HIS A 73 -6.02 -19.82 -7.22
N ALA A 74 -6.26 -19.94 -5.91
CA ALA A 74 -5.78 -21.07 -5.10
C ALA A 74 -6.22 -22.45 -5.66
N ASP A 75 -7.37 -22.50 -6.29
CA ASP A 75 -7.93 -23.69 -6.93
C ASP A 75 -7.08 -24.24 -8.08
N LEU A 76 -6.30 -23.41 -8.74
CA LEU A 76 -5.42 -23.80 -9.85
C LEU A 76 -4.08 -24.40 -9.39
N PHE A 77 -3.77 -24.36 -8.09
CA PHE A 77 -2.48 -24.76 -7.52
C PHE A 77 -2.63 -25.83 -6.41
N PRO A 78 -3.15 -27.01 -6.71
CA PRO A 78 -3.34 -28.05 -5.70
C PRO A 78 -2.03 -28.57 -5.12
N GLY A 79 -2.00 -28.88 -3.83
CA GLY A 79 -0.90 -29.61 -3.19
C GLY A 79 0.32 -28.77 -2.80
N GLY A 80 0.24 -27.43 -2.88
CA GLY A 80 1.32 -26.54 -2.49
C GLY A 80 1.41 -26.26 -0.98
N PRO A 81 2.47 -25.56 -0.56
CA PRO A 81 2.59 -25.10 0.82
C PRO A 81 1.47 -24.10 1.13
N GLY A 82 0.78 -24.32 2.25
CA GLY A 82 -0.23 -23.39 2.76
C GLY A 82 0.39 -22.09 3.28
N LEU A 83 -0.47 -21.12 3.58
CA LEU A 83 -0.11 -19.90 4.29
C LEU A 83 0.18 -20.20 5.76
N THR A 84 1.11 -19.44 6.34
CA THR A 84 1.29 -19.42 7.80
C THR A 84 0.05 -18.80 8.48
N GLY A 85 -0.11 -19.00 9.80
CA GLY A 85 -1.21 -18.39 10.53
C GLY A 85 -1.25 -16.86 10.43
N ALA A 86 -0.08 -16.20 10.41
CA ALA A 86 0.02 -14.73 10.25
C ALA A 86 -0.38 -14.29 8.83
N GLU A 87 0.06 -14.99 7.81
CA GLU A 87 -0.31 -14.72 6.41
C GLU A 87 -1.82 -14.93 6.18
N ALA A 88 -2.37 -16.02 6.71
CA ALA A 88 -3.82 -16.29 6.62
C ALA A 88 -4.64 -15.21 7.33
N ALA A 89 -4.17 -14.70 8.47
CA ALA A 89 -4.81 -13.60 9.17
C ALA A 89 -4.76 -12.30 8.33
N ALA A 90 -3.62 -12.00 7.70
CA ALA A 90 -3.50 -10.83 6.81
C ALA A 90 -4.44 -10.95 5.59
N VAL A 91 -4.53 -12.12 4.98
CA VAL A 91 -5.46 -12.40 3.87
C VAL A 91 -6.92 -12.21 4.30
N ALA A 92 -7.30 -12.68 5.49
CA ALA A 92 -8.65 -12.52 6.01
C ALA A 92 -9.01 -11.08 6.36
N GLU A 93 -8.02 -10.26 6.73
CA GLU A 93 -8.19 -8.84 7.09
C GLU A 93 -8.29 -7.92 5.87
N ALA A 94 -7.55 -8.20 4.80
CA ALA A 94 -7.46 -7.32 3.65
C ALA A 94 -8.82 -6.89 3.04
N PRO A 95 -9.81 -7.80 2.85
CA PRO A 95 -11.12 -7.39 2.34
C PRO A 95 -11.88 -6.42 3.26
N ARG A 96 -11.69 -6.56 4.59
CA ARG A 96 -12.35 -5.69 5.59
C ARG A 96 -11.79 -4.28 5.52
N LEU A 97 -10.45 -4.16 5.50
CA LEU A 97 -9.78 -2.87 5.42
C LEU A 97 -10.10 -2.16 4.11
N ARG A 98 -10.03 -2.87 2.99
CA ARG A 98 -10.42 -2.31 1.69
C ARG A 98 -11.89 -1.87 1.67
N ALA A 99 -12.81 -2.69 2.20
CA ALA A 99 -14.23 -2.32 2.27
C ALA A 99 -14.48 -1.09 3.17
N ALA A 100 -13.71 -0.94 4.24
CA ALA A 100 -13.80 0.21 5.13
C ALA A 100 -13.36 1.53 4.45
N LEU A 101 -12.47 1.44 3.46
CA LEU A 101 -11.86 2.59 2.77
C LEU A 101 -12.38 2.76 1.31
N GLN A 102 -13.46 2.05 0.92
CA GLN A 102 -13.93 1.98 -0.47
C GLN A 102 -14.43 3.30 -1.09
N ASP A 103 -14.72 4.32 -0.30
CA ASP A 103 -15.19 5.63 -0.80
C ASP A 103 -14.02 6.60 -1.08
N ASP A 104 -12.81 6.07 -1.26
CA ASP A 104 -11.59 6.85 -1.35
C ASP A 104 -11.21 7.20 -2.80
N ASP A 105 -12.01 8.00 -3.47
CA ASP A 105 -11.60 8.78 -4.65
C ASP A 105 -10.63 9.93 -4.27
N TYR A 106 -10.41 10.13 -2.97
CA TYR A 106 -9.73 11.27 -2.39
C TYR A 106 -8.21 11.29 -2.60
N VAL A 107 -7.57 10.11 -2.57
CA VAL A 107 -6.10 10.02 -2.72
C VAL A 107 -5.67 10.29 -4.17
N ASP A 108 -6.58 10.19 -5.15
CA ASP A 108 -6.30 10.48 -6.56
C ASP A 108 -6.32 11.99 -6.89
N GLU A 109 -6.78 12.85 -5.98
CA GLU A 109 -7.02 14.28 -6.24
C GLU A 109 -5.97 15.26 -5.67
N GLY A 110 -4.83 14.79 -5.17
CA GLY A 110 -3.76 15.67 -4.69
C GLY A 110 -3.70 15.84 -3.18
N GLY A 111 -4.36 14.98 -2.42
CA GLY A 111 -4.30 14.93 -0.97
C GLY A 111 -3.09 14.17 -0.43
N SER A 112 -2.87 14.25 0.86
CA SER A 112 -1.83 13.49 1.56
C SER A 112 -2.29 12.90 2.88
N LEU A 113 -1.66 11.76 3.26
CA LEU A 113 -1.92 11.04 4.48
C LEU A 113 -0.64 10.81 5.27
N ALA A 114 -0.75 10.74 6.60
CA ALA A 114 0.24 10.14 7.48
C ALA A 114 -0.46 9.07 8.35
N CYS A 115 -0.17 7.81 8.08
CA CYS A 115 -0.65 6.66 8.85
C CYS A 115 0.35 6.36 9.97
N VAL A 116 -0.01 6.59 11.22
CA VAL A 116 0.91 6.54 12.37
C VAL A 116 0.53 5.43 13.33
N SER A 117 1.44 4.50 13.55
CA SER A 117 1.26 3.36 14.44
C SER A 117 1.34 3.77 15.93
N GLY A 118 0.47 3.23 16.78
CA GLY A 118 0.63 3.19 18.24
C GLY A 118 0.50 4.51 18.99
N ILE A 119 0.08 5.62 18.33
CA ILE A 119 -0.21 6.89 18.99
C ILE A 119 -1.64 7.34 18.67
N ASP A 120 -2.24 8.12 19.54
CA ASP A 120 -3.52 8.76 19.34
C ASP A 120 -3.38 10.20 18.83
N VAL A 121 -4.50 10.83 18.48
CA VAL A 121 -4.57 12.23 18.02
C VAL A 121 -3.99 13.19 19.06
N ALA A 122 -4.24 12.98 20.35
CA ALA A 122 -3.72 13.84 21.40
C ALA A 122 -2.18 13.83 21.46
N GLU A 123 -1.58 12.65 21.31
CA GLU A 123 -0.12 12.50 21.22
C GLU A 123 0.42 13.08 19.90
N ALA A 124 -0.28 12.94 18.78
CA ALA A 124 0.09 13.56 17.51
C ALA A 124 0.12 15.10 17.63
N VAL A 125 -0.90 15.72 18.23
CA VAL A 125 -0.94 17.17 18.53
C VAL A 125 0.29 17.60 19.33
N ARG A 126 0.59 16.85 20.41
CA ARG A 126 1.74 17.14 21.29
C ARG A 126 3.06 17.04 20.53
N ARG A 127 3.27 15.99 19.72
CA ARG A 127 4.52 15.77 18.96
C ARG A 127 4.75 16.83 17.89
N LEU A 128 3.69 17.26 17.23
CA LEU A 128 3.75 18.29 16.19
C LEU A 128 3.82 19.70 16.75
N GLY A 129 3.47 19.93 18.03
CA GLY A 129 3.24 21.26 18.55
C GLY A 129 2.11 21.98 17.82
N ALA A 130 1.14 21.22 17.33
CA ALA A 130 0.02 21.73 16.56
C ALA A 130 -1.05 22.38 17.47
N THR A 131 -1.86 23.25 16.89
CA THR A 131 -3.01 23.87 17.57
C THR A 131 -4.30 23.28 17.01
N THR A 132 -5.19 22.83 17.89
CA THR A 132 -6.52 22.37 17.49
C THR A 132 -7.38 23.55 17.05
N LEU A 133 -8.08 23.38 15.95
CA LEU A 133 -9.00 24.36 15.37
C LEU A 133 -10.45 24.02 15.72
N GLU A 134 -11.30 25.05 15.82
CA GLU A 134 -12.73 24.92 15.98
C GLU A 134 -13.43 24.96 14.61
N GLY A 135 -14.45 24.13 14.41
CA GLY A 135 -15.24 24.10 13.18
C GLY A 135 -14.75 23.12 12.13
N ASP A 136 -15.31 23.22 10.94
CA ASP A 136 -14.96 22.41 9.78
C ASP A 136 -13.98 23.16 8.88
N HIS A 137 -12.94 22.47 8.45
CA HIS A 137 -11.83 23.01 7.64
C HIS A 137 -11.55 22.14 6.40
N GLU A 138 -12.51 21.34 5.95
CA GLU A 138 -12.35 20.43 4.81
C GLU A 138 -12.05 21.20 3.51
N ASP A 139 -12.68 22.35 3.32
CA ASP A 139 -12.49 23.20 2.14
C ASP A 139 -11.33 24.21 2.29
N ASP A 140 -10.57 24.16 3.39
CA ASP A 140 -9.47 25.08 3.60
C ASP A 140 -8.27 24.73 2.67
N GLU A 141 -7.90 25.68 1.81
CA GLU A 141 -6.69 25.58 0.98
C GLU A 141 -5.40 25.95 1.76
N GLU A 142 -5.47 26.06 3.10
CA GLU A 142 -4.32 26.40 3.93
C GLU A 142 -3.36 25.20 4.00
N VAL A 143 -2.13 25.40 3.57
CA VAL A 143 -1.10 24.35 3.47
C VAL A 143 -0.63 23.76 4.82
N ASP A 144 -1.01 24.40 5.93
CA ASP A 144 -0.66 24.02 7.30
C ASP A 144 -1.85 23.47 8.11
N VAL A 145 -2.98 23.20 7.46
CA VAL A 145 -4.15 22.59 8.10
C VAL A 145 -4.28 21.13 7.71
N VAL A 146 -4.47 20.25 8.70
CA VAL A 146 -4.66 18.81 8.52
C VAL A 146 -5.75 18.29 9.46
N GLY A 147 -6.54 17.35 8.99
CA GLY A 147 -7.44 16.57 9.84
C GLY A 147 -6.69 15.46 10.56
N ALA A 148 -7.11 15.09 11.76
CA ALA A 148 -6.54 13.97 12.52
C ALA A 148 -7.65 13.09 13.09
N THR A 149 -7.52 11.78 12.95
CA THR A 149 -8.53 10.80 13.34
C THR A 149 -7.91 9.61 14.04
N ASP A 150 -8.45 9.24 15.19
CA ASP A 150 -8.09 8.02 15.89
C ASP A 150 -8.67 6.79 15.17
N VAL A 151 -7.85 5.78 14.97
CA VAL A 151 -8.25 4.52 14.37
C VAL A 151 -7.66 3.34 15.17
N PRO A 152 -8.26 2.14 15.11
CA PRO A 152 -7.66 0.97 15.72
C PRO A 152 -6.22 0.75 15.23
N GLY A 153 -5.27 0.78 16.18
CA GLY A 153 -3.83 0.64 15.91
C GLY A 153 -3.03 1.94 15.89
N GLY A 154 -3.68 3.11 15.92
CA GLY A 154 -3.00 4.41 15.94
C GLY A 154 -3.86 5.57 15.48
N CYS A 155 -3.30 6.50 14.70
CA CYS A 155 -4.06 7.61 14.11
C CYS A 155 -3.67 7.86 12.65
N VAL A 156 -4.55 8.53 11.93
CA VAL A 156 -4.31 9.02 10.57
C VAL A 156 -4.40 10.54 10.58
N LEU A 157 -3.41 11.20 9.99
CA LEU A 157 -3.53 12.59 9.61
C LEU A 157 -3.83 12.64 8.11
N HIS A 158 -4.81 13.46 7.71
CA HIS A 158 -5.12 13.67 6.30
C HIS A 158 -5.10 15.15 5.95
N GLN A 159 -4.69 15.47 4.75
CA GLN A 159 -4.82 16.79 4.17
C GLN A 159 -5.58 16.65 2.85
N PRO A 160 -6.79 17.22 2.77
CA PRO A 160 -7.64 17.12 1.59
C PRO A 160 -6.95 17.60 0.30
N TRP A 161 -6.19 18.68 0.41
CA TRP A 161 -5.48 19.27 -0.70
C TRP A 161 -4.10 19.74 -0.25
N GLY A 162 -3.05 19.05 -0.68
CA GLY A 162 -1.67 19.36 -0.33
C GLY A 162 -0.85 18.14 0.09
N TYR A 163 0.39 18.37 0.45
CA TYR A 163 1.37 17.32 0.72
C TYR A 163 1.95 17.38 2.14
N ALA A 164 1.43 18.25 3.02
CA ALA A 164 2.04 18.47 4.33
C ALA A 164 2.05 17.22 5.20
N ALA A 165 0.98 16.42 5.20
CA ALA A 165 0.91 15.21 6.02
C ALA A 165 2.05 14.20 5.69
N GLN A 166 2.51 14.15 4.43
CA GLN A 166 3.58 13.24 4.00
C GLN A 166 5.01 13.81 4.22
N MET A 167 5.14 15.10 4.52
CA MET A 167 6.47 15.75 4.60
C MET A 167 7.28 15.29 5.81
N PRO A 168 8.64 15.25 5.71
CA PRO A 168 9.53 14.84 6.80
C PRO A 168 9.33 15.63 8.09
N GLY A 169 9.07 16.93 8.01
CA GLY A 169 8.79 17.79 9.17
C GLY A 169 7.53 17.38 9.96
N VAL A 170 6.63 16.59 9.35
CA VAL A 170 5.45 16.02 9.98
C VAL A 170 5.70 14.55 10.36
N THR A 171 6.19 13.74 9.44
CA THR A 171 6.32 12.30 9.67
C THR A 171 7.42 11.93 10.67
N ARG A 172 8.53 12.70 10.74
CA ARG A 172 9.61 12.46 11.71
C ARG A 172 9.16 12.58 13.17
N PRO A 173 8.61 13.72 13.63
CA PRO A 173 8.14 13.81 15.02
C PRO A 173 7.04 12.80 15.33
N LEU A 174 6.14 12.51 14.38
CA LEU A 174 5.08 11.52 14.58
C LEU A 174 5.64 10.11 14.78
N SER A 175 6.70 9.74 14.09
CA SER A 175 7.28 8.40 14.13
C SER A 175 8.26 8.13 15.26
N ALA A 176 8.48 9.07 16.21
CA ALA A 176 9.37 8.85 17.35
C ALA A 176 8.91 7.63 18.18
N GLY A 177 9.74 6.59 18.27
CA GLY A 177 9.43 5.32 18.93
C GLY A 177 8.40 4.46 18.19
N THR A 178 8.08 4.77 16.92
CA THR A 178 7.09 4.03 16.14
C THR A 178 7.34 4.15 14.63
N THR A 179 6.35 3.76 13.84
CA THR A 179 6.37 3.85 12.36
C THR A 179 5.29 4.81 11.87
N CYS A 180 5.65 5.64 10.91
CA CYS A 180 4.74 6.45 10.13
C CYS A 180 4.92 6.12 8.64
N TYR A 181 3.82 5.86 7.94
CA TYR A 181 3.78 5.75 6.50
C TYR A 181 3.03 6.97 5.93
N GLY A 182 3.76 7.81 5.20
CA GLY A 182 3.20 8.98 4.53
C GLY A 182 2.85 8.66 3.08
N VAL A 183 1.71 9.15 2.59
CA VAL A 183 1.31 9.08 1.17
C VAL A 183 0.98 10.47 0.65
N TYR A 184 1.42 10.78 -0.55
CA TYR A 184 0.94 11.89 -1.34
C TYR A 184 0.42 11.39 -2.68
N ALA A 185 -0.83 11.66 -2.96
CA ALA A 185 -1.44 11.37 -4.25
C ALA A 185 -1.14 12.52 -5.22
N ASN A 186 -0.15 12.31 -6.08
CA ASN A 186 0.20 13.31 -7.08
C ASN A 186 -0.57 13.04 -8.38
N PRO A 187 -1.48 13.94 -8.81
CA PRO A 187 -2.27 13.74 -10.03
C PRO A 187 -1.44 13.58 -11.31
N LYS A 188 -0.18 14.02 -11.29
CA LYS A 188 0.72 13.98 -12.46
C LYS A 188 1.67 12.80 -12.47
N SER A 189 2.09 12.30 -11.30
CA SER A 189 3.15 11.29 -11.17
C SER A 189 2.72 10.04 -10.41
N GLY A 190 1.45 9.96 -10.00
CA GLY A 190 0.94 8.86 -9.20
C GLY A 190 1.30 8.96 -7.72
N ASN A 191 0.87 7.98 -6.94
CA ASN A 191 1.04 7.96 -5.51
C ASN A 191 2.51 7.83 -5.11
N GLN A 192 2.93 8.61 -4.13
CA GLN A 192 4.28 8.62 -3.59
C GLN A 192 4.22 8.34 -2.09
N GLY A 193 4.95 7.34 -1.65
CA GLY A 193 5.05 6.94 -0.25
C GLY A 193 6.38 7.35 0.38
N SER A 194 6.36 7.61 1.69
CA SER A 194 7.54 7.76 2.53
C SER A 194 7.40 6.93 3.79
N ILE A 195 8.49 6.28 4.19
CA ILE A 195 8.53 5.44 5.39
C ILE A 195 9.42 6.12 6.39
N THR A 196 8.86 6.48 7.54
CA THR A 196 9.60 7.11 8.64
C THR A 196 9.47 6.22 9.88
N ARG A 197 10.60 5.95 10.53
CA ARG A 197 10.66 5.11 11.73
C ARG A 197 11.61 5.73 12.73
N ASP A 198 11.21 5.79 14.00
CA ASP A 198 12.02 6.37 15.08
C ASP A 198 12.55 7.78 14.77
N GLY A 199 11.77 8.60 14.08
CA GLY A 199 12.14 9.95 13.68
C GLY A 199 13.05 10.06 12.45
N GLU A 200 13.39 8.94 11.79
CA GLU A 200 14.26 8.91 10.61
C GLU A 200 13.51 8.43 9.38
N VAL A 201 13.71 9.12 8.24
CA VAL A 201 13.21 8.63 6.95
C VAL A 201 14.06 7.44 6.53
N VAL A 202 13.47 6.24 6.54
CA VAL A 202 14.16 4.98 6.25
C VAL A 202 13.91 4.46 4.84
N GLY A 203 12.94 5.04 4.12
CA GLY A 203 12.64 4.64 2.75
C GLY A 203 11.66 5.56 2.05
N SER A 204 11.61 5.40 0.74
CA SER A 204 10.58 5.98 -0.14
C SER A 204 9.96 4.87 -0.95
N ASP A 205 8.67 4.98 -1.19
CA ASP A 205 7.91 4.08 -2.04
C ASP A 205 7.31 4.89 -3.19
N LEU A 206 7.76 4.62 -4.40
CA LEU A 206 7.30 5.35 -5.57
C LEU A 206 5.93 4.86 -6.09
N HIS A 207 5.46 3.73 -5.59
CA HIS A 207 4.22 3.11 -6.03
C HIS A 207 3.54 2.36 -4.87
N PRO A 208 3.03 3.06 -3.83
CA PRO A 208 2.30 2.43 -2.72
C PRO A 208 1.18 1.52 -3.24
N GLY A 209 1.17 0.26 -2.81
CA GLY A 209 0.26 -0.76 -3.35
C GLY A 209 0.57 -1.19 -4.78
N GLY A 210 1.73 -0.84 -5.33
CA GLY A 210 2.23 -1.30 -6.64
C GLY A 210 2.91 -2.66 -6.60
N GLU A 211 3.49 -3.05 -7.73
CA GLU A 211 4.22 -4.31 -7.84
C GLU A 211 5.48 -4.30 -6.93
N PRO A 212 5.68 -5.34 -6.11
CA PRO A 212 6.82 -5.38 -5.19
C PRO A 212 8.14 -5.53 -5.94
N LEU A 213 9.21 -5.00 -5.37
CA LEU A 213 10.57 -5.18 -5.87
C LEU A 213 11.12 -6.56 -5.47
N GLU A 214 12.07 -7.09 -6.27
CA GLU A 214 12.67 -8.42 -6.06
C GLU A 214 13.25 -8.63 -4.65
N ARG A 215 13.77 -7.57 -4.02
CA ARG A 215 14.46 -7.64 -2.72
C ARG A 215 13.61 -7.22 -1.52
N GLU A 216 12.34 -6.96 -1.74
CA GLU A 216 11.46 -6.65 -0.63
C GLU A 216 11.27 -7.84 0.31
N PRO A 217 11.13 -7.61 1.62
CA PRO A 217 10.79 -8.66 2.60
C PRO A 217 9.51 -9.40 2.23
N ALA A 218 9.41 -10.66 2.62
CA ALA A 218 8.28 -11.52 2.24
C ALA A 218 6.92 -11.00 2.69
N ASP A 219 6.86 -10.34 3.85
CA ASP A 219 5.65 -9.70 4.39
C ASP A 219 5.22 -8.50 3.53
N LEU A 220 6.17 -7.71 3.00
CA LEU A 220 5.86 -6.61 2.10
C LEU A 220 5.42 -7.10 0.71
N VAL A 221 5.97 -8.21 0.21
CA VAL A 221 5.48 -8.84 -1.03
C VAL A 221 4.01 -9.25 -0.88
N LEU A 222 3.64 -9.87 0.25
CA LEU A 222 2.25 -10.22 0.53
C LEU A 222 1.38 -8.96 0.67
N LEU A 223 1.86 -7.95 1.40
CA LEU A 223 1.14 -6.69 1.60
C LEU A 223 0.82 -6.01 0.26
N SER A 224 1.82 -5.89 -0.63
CA SER A 224 1.64 -5.34 -1.98
C SER A 224 0.62 -6.14 -2.79
N TYR A 225 0.59 -7.47 -2.64
CA TYR A 225 -0.40 -8.31 -3.33
C TYR A 225 -1.82 -8.10 -2.80
N LEU A 226 -1.99 -8.03 -1.47
CA LEU A 226 -3.30 -7.89 -0.83
C LEU A 226 -3.94 -6.52 -1.06
N TYR A 227 -3.11 -5.47 -1.12
CA TYR A 227 -3.57 -4.09 -1.27
C TYR A 227 -3.15 -3.46 -2.60
N ARG A 228 -2.95 -4.29 -3.63
CA ARG A 228 -2.60 -3.81 -4.97
C ARG A 228 -3.65 -2.85 -5.51
N HIS A 229 -3.17 -1.74 -6.09
CA HIS A 229 -3.98 -0.64 -6.62
C HIS A 229 -4.78 0.16 -5.57
N ASP A 230 -4.41 0.04 -4.29
CA ASP A 230 -5.08 0.70 -3.19
C ASP A 230 -4.02 1.26 -2.22
N ALA A 231 -3.52 2.46 -2.54
CA ALA A 231 -2.41 3.08 -1.82
C ALA A 231 -2.78 3.42 -0.36
N THR A 232 -4.02 3.79 -0.11
CA THR A 232 -4.52 4.15 1.20
C THR A 232 -4.62 2.95 2.12
N ALA A 233 -5.26 1.87 1.65
CA ALA A 233 -5.33 0.63 2.41
C ALA A 233 -3.94 0.01 2.63
N TYR A 234 -3.05 0.11 1.62
CA TYR A 234 -1.65 -0.30 1.75
C TYR A 234 -0.94 0.47 2.87
N ALA A 235 -1.05 1.81 2.89
CA ALA A 235 -0.41 2.66 3.89
C ALA A 235 -0.93 2.37 5.32
N CYS A 236 -2.25 2.25 5.48
CA CYS A 236 -2.87 1.86 6.75
C CYS A 236 -2.37 0.49 7.21
N ALA A 237 -2.40 -0.51 6.32
CA ALA A 237 -1.96 -1.87 6.64
C ALA A 237 -0.47 -1.92 6.98
N TYR A 238 0.38 -1.17 6.25
CA TYR A 238 1.81 -1.05 6.52
C TYR A 238 2.09 -0.50 7.93
N ALA A 239 1.37 0.53 8.33
CA ALA A 239 1.46 1.12 9.67
C ALA A 239 0.73 0.28 10.74
N GLY A 240 0.10 -0.85 10.38
CA GLY A 240 -0.64 -1.68 11.32
C GLY A 240 -1.99 -1.11 11.74
N LEU A 241 -2.50 -0.12 11.03
CA LEU A 241 -3.81 0.50 11.29
C LEU A 241 -4.95 -0.35 10.74
N ARG A 242 -6.11 -0.26 11.38
CA ARG A 242 -7.31 -1.01 11.02
C ARG A 242 -8.57 -0.12 11.09
N PRO A 243 -8.61 0.98 10.30
CA PRO A 243 -9.82 1.81 10.23
C PRO A 243 -11.05 0.94 9.89
N THR A 244 -12.18 1.32 10.47
CA THR A 244 -13.47 0.62 10.31
C THR A 244 -14.41 1.31 9.34
N ASP A 245 -14.05 2.51 8.90
CA ASP A 245 -14.74 3.35 7.93
C ASP A 245 -13.75 4.30 7.25
N ALA A 246 -14.19 5.05 6.24
CA ALA A 246 -13.36 5.96 5.47
C ALA A 246 -13.13 7.32 6.15
N ARG A 247 -13.73 7.60 7.31
CA ARG A 247 -13.70 8.90 7.99
C ARG A 247 -12.27 9.43 8.24
N ALA A 248 -11.32 8.55 8.48
CA ALA A 248 -9.92 8.93 8.67
C ALA A 248 -9.25 9.51 7.41
N VAL A 249 -9.88 9.36 6.25
CA VAL A 249 -9.37 9.78 4.95
C VAL A 249 -10.28 10.84 4.31
N THR A 250 -11.60 10.62 4.36
CA THR A 250 -12.60 11.48 3.73
C THR A 250 -13.29 12.42 4.72
N GLY A 251 -12.94 12.37 6.02
CA GLY A 251 -13.54 13.20 7.05
C GLY A 251 -14.96 12.77 7.47
N PRO A 252 -15.62 13.48 8.40
CA PRO A 252 -14.99 14.49 9.25
C PRO A 252 -13.98 13.88 10.23
N PRO A 253 -12.84 14.54 10.47
CA PRO A 253 -11.84 14.09 11.44
C PRO A 253 -12.30 14.25 12.89
N ASP A 254 -11.57 13.64 13.83
CA ASP A 254 -11.80 13.88 15.25
C ASP A 254 -11.34 15.28 15.68
N ALA A 255 -10.32 15.81 15.01
CA ALA A 255 -9.83 17.17 15.21
C ALA A 255 -9.20 17.74 13.93
N TRP A 256 -9.44 19.02 13.68
CA TRP A 256 -8.65 19.80 12.73
C TRP A 256 -7.48 20.44 13.45
N LEU A 257 -6.30 20.36 12.84
CA LEU A 257 -5.03 20.80 13.42
C LEU A 257 -4.35 21.82 12.51
N ARG A 258 -3.88 22.91 13.12
CA ARG A 258 -2.93 23.83 12.47
C ARG A 258 -1.51 23.46 12.85
N LEU A 259 -0.73 23.08 11.87
CA LEU A 259 0.69 22.80 12.02
C LEU A 259 1.47 24.10 12.26
N PRO A 260 2.59 24.10 13.00
CA PRO A 260 3.48 25.24 13.09
C PRO A 260 3.98 25.68 11.71
N ARG A 261 4.06 26.99 11.48
CA ARG A 261 4.61 27.54 10.23
C ARG A 261 6.11 27.36 10.16
N THR A 262 6.54 26.17 9.73
CA THR A 262 7.95 25.81 9.52
C THR A 262 8.12 25.24 8.11
N ASP A 263 9.36 25.09 7.65
CA ASP A 263 9.60 24.33 6.43
C ASP A 263 9.44 22.83 6.72
N HIS A 264 8.29 22.29 6.36
CA HIS A 264 7.98 20.87 6.57
C HIS A 264 8.78 19.90 5.68
N ARG A 265 9.61 20.41 4.75
CA ARG A 265 10.44 19.60 3.85
C ARG A 265 11.71 19.08 4.50
N THR A 266 12.10 19.61 5.64
CA THR A 266 13.25 19.21 6.45
C THR A 266 12.80 18.57 7.77
#